data_db58ae3142f82673b531f43975b08309
#
_entry.id   db58ae3142f82673b531f43975b08309
#
_cell.length_a   1.000
_cell.length_b   1.000
_cell.length_c   1.000
_cell.angle_alpha   90.00
_cell.angle_beta   90.00
_cell.angle_gamma   90.00
#
_symmetry.space_group_name_H-M   'P 1'
#
loop_
_entity.id
_entity.type
_entity.pdbx_description
1 polymer ?
#
loop_
_entity_poly.entity_id
_entity_poly.type
_entity_poly.pdbx_seq_one_letter_code
_entity_poly.pdbx_strand_id
1 'polypeptide(L)'
;MRGKTFAVQNAKQKAKTTKPRRKEELIHMKFTVEKRLLNEAVTNLQRAVSSKTSIPALEGILIRSEENRLILTAYDLEIGMQTELPAIISAPGAIILTAKLFAEIVRRSPDEDITIDVDDRNTATITSGVSCFTIIGMDSAEFPELPKITDADTIKMPQELLKSMIRQTLFAVADSTAKPIHQGSLFKIENGNLDVVSVDGYRLALRREAINYANNTEFVVPGKTLSEVLKLLKDSEGEVEICPTPPHFVPHR
;
A
#
# COMPACT_ATOMS: atom_id res chain seq x y z
N MET A 1 2.62 -7.74 -17.92
CA MET A 1 1.97 -7.39 -16.65
C MET A 1 3.07 -7.29 -15.60
N ARG A 2 3.35 -6.10 -15.05
CA ARG A 2 4.39 -5.95 -14.03
C ARG A 2 3.79 -6.28 -12.66
N GLY A 3 4.54 -7.04 -11.83
CA GLY A 3 4.12 -7.53 -10.53
C GLY A 3 3.75 -6.40 -9.56
N LYS A 4 2.74 -6.66 -8.73
CA LYS A 4 2.33 -5.77 -7.62
C LYS A 4 3.28 -6.05 -6.45
N THR A 5 4.04 -5.04 -6.02
CA THR A 5 4.92 -5.12 -4.85
C THR A 5 4.15 -4.69 -3.61
N PHE A 6 4.13 -5.53 -2.58
CA PHE A 6 3.54 -5.21 -1.27
C PHE A 6 4.66 -5.10 -0.24
N ALA A 7 4.76 -3.95 0.42
CA ALA A 7 5.68 -3.74 1.53
C ALA A 7 4.94 -3.82 2.86
N VAL A 8 5.40 -4.67 3.77
CA VAL A 8 4.87 -4.82 5.11
C VAL A 8 5.92 -4.39 6.12
N GLN A 9 5.65 -3.35 6.89
CA GLN A 9 6.54 -2.93 7.97
C GLN A 9 5.79 -2.62 9.26
N ASN A 10 6.39 -3.08 10.36
CA ASN A 10 6.01 -2.75 11.72
C ASN A 10 6.84 -1.54 12.15
N ALA A 11 6.30 -0.32 12.00
CA ALA A 11 7.05 0.91 12.28
C ALA A 11 6.45 1.65 13.50
N LYS A 12 7.08 1.48 14.66
CA LYS A 12 7.02 2.48 15.71
C LYS A 12 8.26 3.37 15.62
N GLN A 13 8.18 4.47 14.88
CA GLN A 13 9.23 5.49 14.90
C GLN A 13 8.69 6.90 15.08
N LYS A 14 9.30 7.63 16.03
CA LYS A 14 9.13 9.08 16.21
C LYS A 14 9.85 9.80 15.06
N ALA A 15 9.09 10.54 14.26
CA ALA A 15 9.60 11.38 13.20
C ALA A 15 10.47 12.52 13.77
N LYS A 16 11.75 12.58 13.39
CA LYS A 16 12.56 13.80 13.48
C LYS A 16 12.46 14.54 12.16
N THR A 17 11.83 15.70 12.22
CA THR A 17 11.68 16.66 11.13
C THR A 17 13.03 17.29 10.76
N THR A 18 13.55 16.99 9.59
CA THR A 18 14.56 17.83 8.94
C THR A 18 14.00 18.29 7.60
N LYS A 19 13.70 19.58 7.50
CA LYS A 19 13.24 20.23 6.26
C LYS A 19 14.41 20.44 5.30
N PRO A 20 14.35 20.02 4.04
CA PRO A 20 15.06 20.67 2.96
C PRO A 20 14.15 21.74 2.34
N ARG A 21 14.60 22.99 2.37
CA ARG A 21 14.03 24.07 1.54
C ARG A 21 14.27 23.72 0.07
N ARG A 22 13.23 23.41 -0.68
CA ARG A 22 13.23 23.44 -2.14
C ARG A 22 12.37 24.61 -2.61
N LYS A 23 12.87 25.30 -3.67
CA LYS A 23 12.20 26.37 -4.40
C LYS A 23 10.74 26.04 -4.68
N GLU A 24 9.87 27.03 -4.49
CA GLU A 24 8.50 27.04 -5.01
C GLU A 24 8.53 26.85 -6.53
N GLU A 25 8.43 25.62 -7.00
CA GLU A 25 7.96 25.33 -8.35
C GLU A 25 6.45 25.39 -8.28
N LEU A 26 5.85 26.26 -9.10
CA LEU A 26 4.40 26.35 -9.31
C LEU A 26 3.87 24.93 -9.53
N ILE A 27 3.09 24.45 -8.59
CA ILE A 27 2.51 23.10 -8.66
C ILE A 27 1.32 23.19 -9.62
N HIS A 28 1.61 23.00 -10.90
CA HIS A 28 0.56 22.80 -11.89
C HIS A 28 0.69 21.36 -12.37
N MET A 29 -0.22 20.48 -11.95
CA MET A 29 -0.24 19.08 -12.33
C MET A 29 -1.45 18.82 -13.21
N LYS A 30 -1.24 18.16 -14.36
CA LYS A 30 -2.34 17.78 -15.23
C LYS A 30 -2.12 16.43 -15.88
N PHE A 31 -3.13 15.56 -15.80
CA PHE A 31 -3.09 14.23 -16.39
C PHE A 31 -4.47 13.72 -16.78
N THR A 32 -4.48 12.75 -17.69
CA THR A 32 -5.68 12.00 -18.09
C THR A 32 -5.42 10.52 -17.91
N VAL A 33 -6.37 9.81 -17.33
CA VAL A 33 -6.26 8.39 -16.99
C VAL A 33 -7.59 7.66 -17.25
N GLU A 34 -7.52 6.38 -17.64
CA GLU A 34 -8.69 5.52 -17.80
C GLU A 34 -9.40 5.33 -16.45
N LYS A 35 -10.70 5.64 -16.41
CA LYS A 35 -11.54 5.53 -15.20
C LYS A 35 -11.49 4.16 -14.56
N ARG A 36 -11.58 3.08 -15.37
CA ARG A 36 -11.60 1.70 -14.85
C ARG A 36 -10.33 1.39 -14.05
N LEU A 37 -9.17 1.76 -14.58
CA LEU A 37 -7.88 1.56 -13.92
C LEU A 37 -7.77 2.41 -12.66
N LEU A 38 -8.17 3.67 -12.73
CA LEU A 38 -8.13 4.58 -11.58
C LEU A 38 -9.08 4.12 -10.47
N ASN A 39 -10.29 3.68 -10.82
CA ASN A 39 -11.27 3.19 -9.85
C ASN A 39 -10.79 1.91 -9.14
N GLU A 40 -10.20 0.94 -9.88
CA GLU A 40 -9.60 -0.26 -9.27
C GLU A 40 -8.48 0.12 -8.29
N ALA A 41 -7.58 1.01 -8.72
CA ALA A 41 -6.46 1.46 -7.90
C ALA A 41 -6.91 2.16 -6.61
N VAL A 42 -7.78 3.16 -6.74
CA VAL A 42 -8.30 3.94 -5.60
C VAL A 42 -9.07 3.04 -4.62
N THR A 43 -9.91 2.11 -5.13
CA THR A 43 -10.64 1.14 -4.30
C THR A 43 -9.70 0.24 -3.49
N ASN A 44 -8.60 -0.20 -4.10
CA ASN A 44 -7.61 -1.02 -3.39
C ASN A 44 -6.83 -0.18 -2.36
N LEU A 45 -6.41 1.02 -2.72
CA LEU A 45 -5.64 1.91 -1.85
C LEU A 45 -6.41 2.39 -0.62
N GLN A 46 -7.74 2.53 -0.71
CA GLN A 46 -8.57 2.88 0.45
C GLN A 46 -8.41 1.93 1.64
N ARG A 47 -7.92 0.71 1.44
CA ARG A 47 -7.64 -0.29 2.49
C ARG A 47 -6.45 0.07 3.37
N ALA A 48 -5.53 0.89 2.85
CA ALA A 48 -4.36 1.41 3.55
C ALA A 48 -4.50 2.89 3.91
N VAL A 49 -5.72 3.43 3.89
CA VAL A 49 -6.01 4.80 4.34
C VAL A 49 -6.45 4.77 5.80
N SER A 50 -5.87 5.63 6.61
CA SER A 50 -6.26 5.77 8.01
C SER A 50 -7.61 6.50 8.13
N SER A 51 -8.54 5.94 8.90
CA SER A 51 -9.83 6.57 9.20
C SER A 51 -9.82 7.39 10.49
N LYS A 52 -8.77 7.25 11.31
CA LYS A 52 -8.59 7.93 12.59
C LYS A 52 -7.10 8.22 12.81
N THR A 53 -6.65 9.37 12.37
CA THR A 53 -5.25 9.77 12.48
C THR A 53 -5.14 11.23 12.93
N SER A 54 -4.04 11.56 13.60
CA SER A 54 -3.66 12.94 13.87
C SER A 54 -2.92 13.61 12.71
N ILE A 55 -2.66 12.87 11.62
CA ILE A 55 -1.95 13.33 10.43
C ILE A 55 -2.93 13.35 9.26
N PRO A 56 -3.51 14.51 8.90
CA PRO A 56 -4.55 14.60 7.85
C PRO A 56 -4.13 14.01 6.50
N ALA A 57 -2.86 14.10 6.14
CA ALA A 57 -2.32 13.53 4.90
C ALA A 57 -2.56 12.01 4.76
N LEU A 58 -2.65 11.26 5.88
CA LEU A 58 -2.91 9.82 5.88
C LEU A 58 -4.38 9.44 5.64
N GLU A 59 -5.29 10.41 5.64
CA GLU A 59 -6.68 10.23 5.19
C GLU A 59 -6.79 10.36 3.66
N GLY A 60 -5.69 10.70 2.99
CA GLY A 60 -5.58 10.91 1.56
C GLY A 60 -4.84 9.81 0.82
N ILE A 61 -4.92 9.89 -0.51
CA ILE A 61 -4.08 9.15 -1.45
C ILE A 61 -3.12 10.16 -2.06
N LEU A 62 -1.82 9.90 -1.93
CA LEU A 62 -0.80 10.65 -2.63
C LEU A 62 -0.77 10.18 -4.09
N ILE A 63 -0.90 11.13 -5.01
CA ILE A 63 -0.81 10.93 -6.45
C ILE A 63 0.44 11.66 -6.94
N ARG A 64 1.36 10.95 -7.57
CA ARG A 64 2.54 11.51 -8.26
C ARG A 64 2.51 11.12 -9.72
N SER A 65 2.89 12.03 -10.58
CA SER A 65 3.07 11.75 -12.00
C SER A 65 4.55 11.60 -12.34
N GLU A 66 4.89 10.56 -13.07
CA GLU A 66 6.23 10.30 -13.59
C GLU A 66 6.14 9.89 -15.05
N GLU A 67 6.77 10.63 -15.95
CA GLU A 67 6.77 10.35 -17.40
C GLU A 67 5.35 10.06 -17.94
N ASN A 68 5.01 8.78 -18.19
CA ASN A 68 3.72 8.34 -18.74
C ASN A 68 2.93 7.48 -17.74
N ARG A 69 3.14 7.65 -16.44
CA ARG A 69 2.46 6.90 -15.39
C ARG A 69 2.12 7.75 -14.18
N LEU A 70 1.11 7.31 -13.47
CA LEU A 70 0.78 7.79 -12.15
C LEU A 70 1.24 6.77 -11.11
N ILE A 71 1.81 7.26 -10.04
CA ILE A 71 2.12 6.48 -8.84
C ILE A 71 1.16 6.96 -7.75
N LEU A 72 0.28 6.06 -7.33
CA LEU A 72 -0.68 6.30 -6.26
C LEU A 72 -0.23 5.58 -5.00
N THR A 73 -0.24 6.27 -3.87
CA THR A 73 0.26 5.74 -2.59
C THR A 73 -0.73 6.05 -1.48
N ALA A 74 -1.03 5.05 -0.66
CA ALA A 74 -1.77 5.19 0.60
C ALA A 74 -0.96 4.56 1.75
N TYR A 75 -1.07 5.12 2.96
CA TYR A 75 -0.30 4.67 4.12
C TYR A 75 -1.03 5.00 5.42
N ASP A 76 -1.13 4.03 6.34
CA ASP A 76 -1.75 4.22 7.66
C ASP A 76 -0.74 4.06 8.82
N LEU A 77 0.57 4.13 8.54
CA LEU A 77 1.71 3.87 9.43
C LEU A 77 1.97 2.39 9.75
N GLU A 78 1.06 1.50 9.42
CA GLU A 78 1.20 0.05 9.57
C GLU A 78 1.27 -0.63 8.20
N ILE A 79 0.40 -0.19 7.28
CA ILE A 79 0.27 -0.75 5.93
C ILE A 79 0.49 0.38 4.92
N GLY A 80 1.50 0.24 4.07
CA GLY A 80 1.70 1.07 2.89
C GLY A 80 1.28 0.31 1.64
N MET A 81 0.52 0.95 0.76
CA MET A 81 0.14 0.41 -0.54
C MET A 81 0.51 1.40 -1.63
N GLN A 82 1.12 0.89 -2.70
CA GLN A 82 1.47 1.68 -3.87
C GLN A 82 1.04 0.94 -5.13
N THR A 83 0.56 1.68 -6.11
CA THR A 83 0.22 1.14 -7.43
C THR A 83 0.61 2.11 -8.52
N GLU A 84 0.93 1.58 -9.70
CA GLU A 84 1.27 2.37 -10.87
C GLU A 84 0.19 2.18 -11.94
N LEU A 85 -0.20 3.28 -12.59
CA LEU A 85 -1.18 3.30 -13.68
C LEU A 85 -0.58 4.02 -14.89
N PRO A 86 -0.82 3.52 -16.12
CA PRO A 86 -0.53 4.29 -17.32
C PRO A 86 -1.44 5.51 -17.37
N ALA A 87 -0.88 6.68 -17.73
CA ALA A 87 -1.62 7.93 -17.86
C ALA A 87 -0.94 8.85 -18.87
N ILE A 88 -1.72 9.77 -19.43
CA ILE A 88 -1.21 10.84 -20.28
C ILE A 88 -0.90 12.02 -19.36
N ILE A 89 0.37 12.33 -19.18
CA ILE A 89 0.82 13.41 -18.32
C ILE A 89 1.05 14.68 -19.17
N SER A 90 0.22 15.69 -18.95
CA SER A 90 0.37 17.00 -19.61
C SER A 90 1.26 17.97 -18.81
N ALA A 91 1.20 17.88 -17.48
CA ALA A 91 2.07 18.60 -16.58
C ALA A 91 2.42 17.70 -15.37
N PRO A 92 3.70 17.46 -15.06
CA PRO A 92 4.10 16.63 -13.94
C PRO A 92 3.88 17.34 -12.61
N GLY A 93 3.60 16.56 -11.56
CA GLY A 93 3.42 17.09 -10.22
C GLY A 93 3.04 16.03 -9.20
N ALA A 94 2.62 16.47 -8.01
CA ALA A 94 2.15 15.59 -6.96
C ALA A 94 1.12 16.29 -6.08
N ILE A 95 0.09 15.55 -5.64
CA ILE A 95 -0.97 16.04 -4.76
C ILE A 95 -1.48 14.92 -3.86
N ILE A 96 -2.02 15.28 -2.70
CA ILE A 96 -2.77 14.38 -1.83
C ILE A 96 -4.25 14.74 -1.96
N LEU A 97 -5.09 13.77 -2.31
CA LEU A 97 -6.54 13.93 -2.35
C LEU A 97 -7.19 13.04 -1.28
N THR A 98 -8.18 13.60 -0.56
CA THR A 98 -8.94 12.84 0.45
C THR A 98 -9.55 11.58 -0.16
N ALA A 99 -9.12 10.42 0.31
CA ALA A 99 -9.40 9.12 -0.33
C ALA A 99 -10.89 8.84 -0.51
N LYS A 100 -11.69 9.12 0.52
CA LYS A 100 -13.14 8.86 0.48
C LYS A 100 -13.85 9.68 -0.59
N LEU A 101 -13.57 10.98 -0.64
CA LEU A 101 -14.22 11.90 -1.61
C LEU A 101 -13.74 11.61 -3.02
N PHE A 102 -12.44 11.42 -3.19
CA PHE A 102 -11.83 11.08 -4.48
C PHE A 102 -12.41 9.78 -5.06
N ALA A 103 -12.52 8.73 -4.25
CA ALA A 103 -13.09 7.46 -4.67
C ALA A 103 -14.55 7.60 -5.11
N GLU A 104 -15.37 8.38 -4.40
CA GLU A 104 -16.76 8.63 -4.76
C GLU A 104 -16.88 9.35 -6.12
N ILE A 105 -16.03 10.35 -6.36
CA ILE A 105 -16.01 11.08 -7.63
C ILE A 105 -15.62 10.15 -8.77
N VAL A 106 -14.50 9.41 -8.61
CA VAL A 106 -14.02 8.47 -9.65
C VAL A 106 -15.07 7.41 -9.96
N ARG A 107 -15.71 6.84 -8.96
CA ARG A 107 -16.73 5.81 -9.12
C ARG A 107 -17.95 6.33 -9.90
N ARG A 108 -18.36 7.57 -9.64
CA ARG A 108 -19.56 8.20 -10.24
C ARG A 108 -19.29 8.94 -11.54
N SER A 109 -18.04 9.08 -11.95
CA SER A 109 -17.68 9.71 -13.23
C SER A 109 -18.35 9.00 -14.39
N PRO A 110 -18.95 9.72 -15.37
CA PRO A 110 -19.74 9.09 -16.43
C PRO A 110 -18.89 8.46 -17.55
N ASP A 111 -17.79 9.08 -17.91
CA ASP A 111 -16.96 8.69 -19.07
C ASP A 111 -15.84 7.70 -18.72
N GLU A 112 -15.26 7.11 -19.78
CA GLU A 112 -14.12 6.17 -19.67
C GLU A 112 -12.84 6.86 -19.26
N ASP A 113 -12.65 8.14 -19.59
CA ASP A 113 -11.48 8.92 -19.22
C ASP A 113 -11.80 9.96 -18.15
N ILE A 114 -10.86 10.16 -17.26
CA ILE A 114 -10.88 11.19 -16.22
C ILE A 114 -9.65 12.07 -16.39
N THR A 115 -9.88 13.38 -16.53
CA THR A 115 -8.82 14.39 -16.54
C THR A 115 -8.81 15.09 -15.18
N ILE A 116 -7.64 15.19 -14.58
CA ILE A 116 -7.41 15.91 -13.32
C ILE A 116 -6.41 17.03 -13.58
N ASP A 117 -6.81 18.24 -13.21
CA ASP A 117 -6.03 19.48 -13.35
C ASP A 117 -5.91 20.11 -11.96
N VAL A 118 -4.68 20.30 -11.49
CA VAL A 118 -4.38 20.81 -10.14
C VAL A 118 -3.69 22.14 -10.25
N ASP A 119 -4.24 23.15 -9.58
CA ASP A 119 -3.68 24.49 -9.54
C ASP A 119 -2.61 24.68 -8.44
N ASP A 120 -2.00 25.85 -8.40
CA ASP A 120 -0.99 26.27 -7.43
C ASP A 120 -1.49 26.36 -5.97
N ARG A 121 -2.80 26.26 -5.76
CA ARG A 121 -3.46 26.25 -4.44
C ARG A 121 -3.86 24.85 -4.01
N ASN A 122 -3.35 23.81 -4.67
CA ASN A 122 -3.73 22.40 -4.45
C ASN A 122 -5.24 22.16 -4.71
N THR A 123 -5.88 22.94 -5.58
CA THR A 123 -7.26 22.71 -5.98
C THR A 123 -7.28 21.79 -7.19
N ALA A 124 -7.84 20.60 -7.03
CA ALA A 124 -7.96 19.63 -8.10
C ALA A 124 -9.33 19.74 -8.77
N THR A 125 -9.34 20.04 -10.07
CA THR A 125 -10.49 20.01 -10.95
C THR A 125 -10.53 18.66 -11.67
N ILE A 126 -11.55 17.85 -11.40
CA ILE A 126 -11.72 16.50 -11.94
C ILE A 126 -12.85 16.57 -12.97
N THR A 127 -12.51 16.29 -14.22
CA THR A 127 -13.45 16.35 -15.36
C THR A 127 -13.61 14.96 -15.97
N SER A 128 -14.87 14.60 -16.24
CA SER A 128 -15.23 13.37 -16.96
C SER A 128 -16.50 13.66 -17.77
N GLY A 129 -16.39 13.73 -19.09
CA GLY A 129 -17.45 14.17 -19.99
C GLY A 129 -18.00 15.55 -19.65
N VAL A 130 -19.28 15.63 -19.36
CA VAL A 130 -19.95 16.86 -18.95
C VAL A 130 -19.85 17.16 -17.46
N SER A 131 -19.35 16.21 -16.67
CA SER A 131 -19.22 16.34 -15.21
C SER A 131 -17.90 17.00 -14.84
N CYS A 132 -17.98 17.99 -13.94
CA CYS A 132 -16.82 18.68 -13.40
C CYS A 132 -16.97 18.80 -11.88
N PHE A 133 -15.95 18.37 -11.15
CA PHE A 133 -15.87 18.42 -9.70
C PHE A 133 -14.62 19.16 -9.27
N THR A 134 -14.71 19.94 -8.20
CA THR A 134 -13.55 20.63 -7.63
C THR A 134 -13.39 20.20 -6.19
N ILE A 135 -12.19 19.76 -5.83
CA ILE A 135 -11.84 19.36 -4.47
C ILE A 135 -10.50 19.99 -4.07
N ILE A 136 -10.39 20.36 -2.80
CA ILE A 136 -9.15 20.89 -2.25
C ILE A 136 -8.30 19.71 -1.81
N GLY A 137 -7.06 19.63 -2.29
CA GLY A 137 -6.05 18.68 -1.87
C GLY A 137 -5.09 19.25 -0.83
N MET A 138 -4.08 18.47 -0.49
CA MET A 138 -2.98 18.85 0.40
C MET A 138 -1.65 18.73 -0.33
N ASP A 139 -0.64 19.48 0.12
CA ASP A 139 0.69 19.41 -0.43
C ASP A 139 1.28 18.00 -0.26
N SER A 140 1.88 17.49 -1.32
CA SER A 140 2.54 16.18 -1.32
C SER A 140 3.68 16.06 -0.29
N ALA A 141 4.28 17.17 0.12
CA ALA A 141 5.30 17.23 1.16
C ALA A 141 4.79 16.85 2.56
N GLU A 142 3.48 16.92 2.78
CA GLU A 142 2.85 16.51 4.05
C GLU A 142 2.71 14.99 4.18
N PHE A 143 2.88 14.24 3.08
CA PHE A 143 2.76 12.78 3.10
C PHE A 143 4.03 12.14 3.67
N PRO A 144 3.92 11.28 4.71
CA PRO A 144 5.07 10.59 5.25
C PRO A 144 5.73 9.69 4.21
N GLU A 145 7.06 9.69 4.17
CA GLU A 145 7.80 8.77 3.29
C GLU A 145 7.52 7.31 3.68
N LEU A 146 7.19 6.50 2.68
CA LEU A 146 7.16 5.07 2.88
C LEU A 146 8.59 4.56 3.10
N PRO A 147 8.76 3.56 3.96
CA PRO A 147 10.03 2.88 4.10
C PRO A 147 10.49 2.32 2.74
N LYS A 148 11.74 2.56 2.41
CA LYS A 148 12.33 2.04 1.17
C LYS A 148 12.59 0.55 1.32
N ILE A 149 12.10 -0.25 0.37
CA ILE A 149 12.52 -1.63 0.23
C ILE A 149 13.96 -1.58 -0.31
N THR A 150 14.92 -1.91 0.53
CA THR A 150 16.31 -2.14 0.08
C THR A 150 16.39 -3.53 -0.55
N ASP A 151 17.40 -3.75 -1.40
CA ASP A 151 17.65 -5.02 -2.09
C ASP A 151 17.75 -6.18 -1.08
N ALA A 152 16.59 -6.69 -0.70
CA ALA A 152 16.45 -7.85 0.16
C ALA A 152 16.24 -9.08 -0.71
N ASP A 153 16.68 -10.22 -0.24
CA ASP A 153 16.40 -11.52 -0.86
C ASP A 153 14.88 -11.65 -1.04
N THR A 154 14.46 -11.85 -2.28
CA THR A 154 13.05 -11.92 -2.65
C THR A 154 12.58 -13.37 -2.68
N ILE A 155 11.52 -13.65 -1.96
CA ILE A 155 10.82 -14.94 -1.98
C ILE A 155 9.75 -14.86 -3.06
N LYS A 156 9.83 -15.72 -4.08
CA LYS A 156 8.84 -15.83 -5.16
C LYS A 156 7.98 -17.05 -4.96
N MET A 157 6.66 -16.89 -5.09
CA MET A 157 5.73 -18.01 -4.96
C MET A 157 4.42 -17.72 -5.72
N PRO A 158 3.67 -18.77 -6.11
CA PRO A 158 2.34 -18.59 -6.68
C PRO A 158 1.41 -17.83 -5.74
N GLN A 159 0.68 -16.84 -6.26
CA GLN A 159 -0.25 -16.05 -5.44
C GLN A 159 -1.37 -16.90 -4.83
N GLU A 160 -1.83 -17.93 -5.54
CA GLU A 160 -2.85 -18.86 -5.06
C GLU A 160 -2.34 -19.65 -3.85
N LEU A 161 -1.07 -20.08 -3.87
CA LEU A 161 -0.45 -20.79 -2.75
C LEU A 161 -0.40 -19.90 -1.50
N LEU A 162 0.11 -18.67 -1.63
CA LEU A 162 0.13 -17.70 -0.52
C LEU A 162 -1.27 -17.43 0.01
N LYS A 163 -2.25 -17.23 -0.89
CA LYS A 163 -3.66 -17.03 -0.53
C LYS A 163 -4.22 -18.19 0.27
N SER A 164 -3.94 -19.41 -0.16
CA SER A 164 -4.37 -20.64 0.53
C SER A 164 -3.75 -20.74 1.92
N MET A 165 -2.43 -20.51 2.05
CA MET A 165 -1.71 -20.57 3.31
C MET A 165 -2.26 -19.55 4.33
N ILE A 166 -2.46 -18.30 3.90
CA ILE A 166 -3.04 -17.24 4.74
C ILE A 166 -4.46 -17.63 5.19
N ARG A 167 -5.32 -18.07 4.27
CA ARG A 167 -6.70 -18.46 4.58
C ARG A 167 -6.79 -19.56 5.64
N GLN A 168 -5.86 -20.51 5.59
CA GLN A 168 -5.85 -21.68 6.50
C GLN A 168 -5.22 -21.40 7.86
N THR A 169 -4.59 -20.24 8.05
CA THR A 169 -3.90 -19.93 9.31
C THR A 169 -4.43 -18.66 9.99
N LEU A 170 -4.87 -17.66 9.23
CA LEU A 170 -5.25 -16.34 9.74
C LEU A 170 -6.33 -16.38 10.83
N PHE A 171 -7.25 -17.35 10.80
CA PHE A 171 -8.31 -17.48 11.80
C PHE A 171 -7.81 -17.77 13.22
N ALA A 172 -6.56 -18.20 13.36
CA ALA A 172 -5.93 -18.50 14.65
C ALA A 172 -5.05 -17.35 15.17
N VAL A 173 -5.05 -16.20 14.52
CA VAL A 173 -4.40 -14.98 15.02
C VAL A 173 -5.21 -14.41 16.19
N ALA A 174 -4.52 -13.92 17.23
CA ALA A 174 -5.18 -13.36 18.41
C ALA A 174 -5.73 -11.96 18.16
N ASP A 175 -6.94 -11.70 18.65
CA ASP A 175 -7.55 -10.36 18.64
C ASP A 175 -7.06 -9.49 19.82
N SER A 176 -6.48 -10.12 20.85
CA SER A 176 -6.06 -9.47 22.09
C SER A 176 -4.66 -8.85 21.99
N THR A 177 -4.50 -7.67 22.54
CA THR A 177 -3.21 -6.96 22.65
C THR A 177 -2.29 -7.45 23.76
N ALA A 178 -2.73 -8.42 24.59
CA ALA A 178 -1.97 -8.94 25.74
C ALA A 178 -0.61 -9.54 25.34
N LYS A 179 -0.55 -10.14 24.15
CA LYS A 179 0.68 -10.66 23.56
C LYS A 179 0.78 -10.20 22.10
N PRO A 180 1.42 -9.06 21.82
CA PRO A 180 1.46 -8.47 20.49
C PRO A 180 1.98 -9.41 19.37
N ILE A 181 2.90 -10.32 19.70
CA ILE A 181 3.43 -11.28 18.73
C ILE A 181 2.36 -12.27 18.21
N HIS A 182 1.32 -12.53 19.00
CA HIS A 182 0.20 -13.40 18.59
C HIS A 182 -0.82 -12.69 17.69
N GLN A 183 -0.72 -11.36 17.53
CA GLN A 183 -1.57 -10.60 16.62
C GLN A 183 -1.13 -10.69 15.15
N GLY A 184 -0.14 -11.54 14.85
CA GLY A 184 0.33 -11.82 13.51
C GLY A 184 0.58 -13.31 13.27
N SER A 185 0.86 -13.66 12.03
CA SER A 185 1.32 -14.98 11.64
C SER A 185 2.82 -14.98 11.47
N LEU A 186 3.49 -15.97 12.03
CA LEU A 186 4.91 -16.24 11.80
C LEU A 186 5.07 -16.88 10.42
N PHE A 187 5.93 -16.31 9.61
CA PHE A 187 6.44 -16.90 8.38
C PHE A 187 7.86 -17.37 8.69
N LYS A 188 8.09 -18.67 8.68
CA LYS A 188 9.42 -19.27 8.90
C LYS A 188 9.81 -20.08 7.67
N ILE A 189 10.96 -19.74 7.10
CA ILE A 189 11.53 -20.47 5.99
C ILE A 189 12.80 -21.18 6.48
N GLU A 190 12.82 -22.48 6.33
CA GLU A 190 13.90 -23.33 6.74
C GLU A 190 14.03 -24.54 5.80
N ASN A 191 15.24 -24.75 5.26
CA ASN A 191 15.53 -25.89 4.35
C ASN A 191 14.55 -25.98 3.16
N GLY A 192 14.18 -24.83 2.55
CA GLY A 192 13.28 -24.79 1.39
C GLY A 192 11.80 -25.03 1.72
N ASN A 193 11.43 -25.02 3.00
CA ASN A 193 10.03 -25.10 3.43
C ASN A 193 9.59 -23.78 4.05
N LEU A 194 8.41 -23.31 3.66
CA LEU A 194 7.73 -22.18 4.30
C LEU A 194 6.67 -22.70 5.25
N ASP A 195 6.82 -22.37 6.52
CA ASP A 195 5.80 -22.55 7.56
C ASP A 195 5.08 -21.22 7.80
N VAL A 196 3.76 -21.21 7.72
CA VAL A 196 2.93 -20.11 8.20
C VAL A 196 2.21 -20.57 9.46
N VAL A 197 2.47 -19.90 10.57
CA VAL A 197 1.97 -20.29 11.90
C VAL A 197 1.22 -19.14 12.55
N SER A 198 0.03 -19.42 13.05
CA SER A 198 -0.78 -18.49 13.84
C SER A 198 -1.23 -19.14 15.14
N VAL A 199 -1.27 -18.36 16.23
CA VAL A 199 -1.65 -18.85 17.56
C VAL A 199 -2.32 -17.75 18.38
N ASP A 200 -3.37 -18.10 19.13
CA ASP A 200 -4.07 -17.18 20.04
C ASP A 200 -4.02 -17.61 21.52
N GLY A 201 -3.32 -18.71 21.81
CA GLY A 201 -3.20 -19.27 23.16
C GLY A 201 -4.19 -20.43 23.45
N TYR A 202 -5.21 -20.62 22.62
CA TYR A 202 -6.18 -21.72 22.71
C TYR A 202 -6.07 -22.69 21.53
N ARG A 203 -5.69 -22.17 20.37
CA ARG A 203 -5.55 -22.93 19.11
C ARG A 203 -4.29 -22.50 18.39
N LEU A 204 -3.77 -23.39 17.58
CA LEU A 204 -2.64 -23.19 16.68
C LEU A 204 -3.03 -23.69 15.31
N ALA A 205 -2.76 -22.87 14.29
CA ALA A 205 -2.85 -23.26 12.89
C ALA A 205 -1.46 -23.20 12.27
N LEU A 206 -1.07 -24.29 11.58
CA LEU A 206 0.18 -24.40 10.86
C LEU A 206 -0.10 -24.90 9.44
N ARG A 207 0.47 -24.22 8.45
CA ARG A 207 0.51 -24.68 7.07
C ARG A 207 1.95 -24.68 6.59
N ARG A 208 2.40 -25.82 6.04
CA ARG A 208 3.74 -26.02 5.49
C ARG A 208 3.68 -26.30 4.01
N GLU A 209 4.54 -25.63 3.24
CA GLU A 209 4.72 -25.84 1.81
C GLU A 209 6.19 -25.74 1.42
N ALA A 210 6.59 -26.55 0.44
CA ALA A 210 7.91 -26.45 -0.16
C ALA A 210 7.96 -25.24 -1.11
N ILE A 211 9.00 -24.43 -1.00
CA ILE A 211 9.23 -23.26 -1.85
C ILE A 211 10.65 -23.26 -2.38
N ASN A 212 10.84 -22.58 -3.51
CA ASN A 212 12.18 -22.41 -4.09
C ASN A 212 12.87 -21.16 -3.50
N TYR A 213 13.38 -21.31 -2.27
CA TYR A 213 14.14 -20.26 -1.58
C TYR A 213 15.22 -20.91 -0.71
N ALA A 214 16.48 -20.49 -0.92
CA ALA A 214 17.64 -21.18 -0.32
C ALA A 214 17.99 -20.69 1.08
N ASN A 215 17.63 -19.44 1.43
CA ASN A 215 18.05 -18.84 2.69
C ASN A 215 17.04 -19.14 3.80
N ASN A 216 17.53 -19.30 5.02
CA ASN A 216 16.67 -19.40 6.19
C ASN A 216 16.31 -17.99 6.67
N THR A 217 15.02 -17.75 6.91
CA THR A 217 14.54 -16.45 7.44
C THR A 217 13.24 -16.65 8.22
N GLU A 218 12.99 -15.74 9.15
CA GLU A 218 11.72 -15.71 9.87
C GLU A 218 11.27 -14.26 10.13
N PHE A 219 9.96 -14.03 10.02
CA PHE A 219 9.34 -12.74 10.28
C PHE A 219 7.87 -12.91 10.65
N VAL A 220 7.32 -11.94 11.37
CA VAL A 220 5.89 -11.94 11.74
C VAL A 220 5.17 -10.87 10.94
N VAL A 221 4.08 -11.27 10.29
CA VAL A 221 3.20 -10.38 9.54
C VAL A 221 1.92 -10.15 10.34
N PRO A 222 1.55 -8.89 10.64
CA PRO A 222 0.32 -8.58 11.36
C PRO A 222 -0.92 -9.17 10.68
N GLY A 223 -1.86 -9.69 11.46
CA GLY A 223 -3.10 -10.28 10.93
C GLY A 223 -3.96 -9.31 10.15
N LYS A 224 -3.98 -8.02 10.55
CA LYS A 224 -4.62 -6.93 9.79
C LYS A 224 -4.03 -6.84 8.37
N THR A 225 -2.71 -6.85 8.25
CA THR A 225 -2.02 -6.81 6.96
C THR A 225 -2.34 -8.03 6.10
N LEU A 226 -2.27 -9.25 6.69
CA LEU A 226 -2.61 -10.48 5.98
C LEU A 226 -4.06 -10.49 5.51
N SER A 227 -4.98 -9.93 6.30
CA SER A 227 -6.38 -9.75 5.94
C SER A 227 -6.56 -8.88 4.70
N GLU A 228 -5.80 -7.79 4.58
CA GLU A 228 -5.85 -6.94 3.39
C GLU A 228 -5.14 -7.58 2.19
N VAL A 229 -3.98 -8.21 2.41
CA VAL A 229 -3.28 -8.98 1.35
C VAL A 229 -4.20 -10.07 0.78
N LEU A 230 -4.92 -10.80 1.63
CA LEU A 230 -5.85 -11.86 1.20
C LEU A 230 -6.93 -11.35 0.23
N LYS A 231 -7.40 -10.11 0.40
CA LYS A 231 -8.40 -9.48 -0.49
C LYS A 231 -7.80 -9.03 -1.83
N LEU A 232 -6.48 -8.79 -1.88
CA LEU A 232 -5.77 -8.36 -3.08
C LEU A 232 -5.29 -9.52 -3.93
N LEU A 233 -5.04 -10.69 -3.32
CA LEU A 233 -4.62 -11.89 -4.03
C LEU A 233 -5.79 -12.45 -4.85
N LYS A 234 -5.56 -12.63 -6.15
CA LYS A 234 -6.55 -13.16 -7.10
C LYS A 234 -6.46 -14.70 -7.14
N ASP A 235 -7.57 -15.37 -7.47
CA ASP A 235 -7.59 -16.79 -7.81
C ASP A 235 -7.24 -16.92 -9.31
N SER A 236 -5.99 -16.63 -9.67
CA SER A 236 -5.50 -16.67 -11.04
C SER A 236 -4.02 -17.00 -11.05
N GLU A 237 -3.55 -17.56 -12.15
CA GLU A 237 -2.12 -17.76 -12.37
C GLU A 237 -1.37 -16.43 -12.24
N GLY A 238 -0.38 -16.41 -11.38
CA GLY A 238 0.48 -15.26 -11.12
C GLY A 238 1.40 -15.51 -9.93
N GLU A 239 2.51 -14.82 -9.91
CA GLU A 239 3.47 -14.89 -8.80
C GLU A 239 3.36 -13.65 -7.92
N VAL A 240 3.67 -13.83 -6.65
CA VAL A 240 3.92 -12.75 -5.69
C VAL A 240 5.37 -12.79 -5.26
N GLU A 241 5.90 -11.62 -5.00
CA GLU A 241 7.23 -11.43 -4.45
C GLU A 241 7.10 -10.90 -3.02
N ILE A 242 7.74 -11.58 -2.08
CA ILE A 242 7.81 -11.17 -0.67
C ILE A 242 9.25 -10.80 -0.38
N CYS A 243 9.48 -9.56 0.04
CA CYS A 243 10.78 -9.04 0.43
C CYS A 243 10.79 -8.82 1.95
N PRO A 244 11.25 -9.78 2.77
CA PRO A 244 11.38 -9.56 4.20
C PRO A 244 12.51 -8.57 4.43
N THR A 245 12.18 -7.38 4.98
CA THR A 245 13.18 -6.41 5.42
C THR A 245 13.47 -6.64 6.90
N PRO A 246 14.75 -6.64 7.33
CA PRO A 246 15.08 -6.73 8.75
C PRO A 246 14.38 -5.59 9.51
N PRO A 247 13.83 -5.84 10.71
CA PRO A 247 13.35 -4.77 11.56
C PRO A 247 14.54 -3.85 11.84
N HIS A 248 14.39 -2.54 11.61
CA HIS A 248 15.42 -1.58 11.98
C HIS A 248 15.59 -1.63 13.50
N PHE A 249 16.62 -2.32 13.94
CA PHE A 249 17.03 -2.34 15.34
C PHE A 249 17.54 -0.94 15.69
N VAL A 250 16.78 -0.17 16.45
CA VAL A 250 17.30 1.04 17.10
C VAL A 250 17.95 0.55 18.38
N PRO A 251 19.30 0.60 18.53
CA PRO A 251 19.91 0.30 19.80
C PRO A 251 19.44 1.35 20.81
N HIS A 252 18.73 0.91 21.83
CA HIS A 252 18.52 1.71 23.01
C HIS A 252 19.87 1.87 23.71
N ARG A 253 20.39 3.11 23.75
CA ARG A 253 21.36 3.56 24.76
C ARG A 253 20.63 4.04 25.99
#